data_3ad382a9fb197808b71123097713806d
#
_entry.id   3ad382a9fb197808b71123097713806d
#
_cell.length_a   1.000
_cell.length_b   1.000
_cell.length_c   1.000
_cell.angle_alpha   90.00
_cell.angle_beta   90.00
_cell.angle_gamma   90.00
#
_symmetry.space_group_name_H-M   'P 1'
#
loop_
_entity.id
_entity.type
_entity.pdbx_description
1 polymer ?
#
loop_
_entity_poly.entity_id
_entity_poly.type
_entity_poly.pdbx_seq_one_letter_code
_entity_poly.pdbx_strand_id
1 'polypeptide(L)'
;MTGVQTCALPILTARKLIEARLDAGALLSTTEKSLVEGGRLIAPDAMAAIRAAVAALASAKDGNDPKAIRARMADLEQAAQPLSVALLDDSLKRGLAGKKVSELT
;
A
#
# COMPACT_ATOMS: atom_id res chain seq x y z
N MET A 1 13.24 -2.85 38.66
CA MET A 1 13.78 -3.73 37.63
C MET A 1 12.71 -4.16 36.63
N THR A 2 11.68 -4.73 37.15
CA THR A 2 10.58 -5.16 36.29
C THR A 2 10.01 -4.01 35.47
N GLY A 3 9.95 -2.85 36.05
CA GLY A 3 9.44 -1.69 35.34
C GLY A 3 10.24 -1.36 34.11
N VAL A 4 11.55 -1.56 34.20
CA VAL A 4 12.43 -1.28 33.07
C VAL A 4 12.14 -2.23 31.90
N GLN A 5 12.00 -3.50 32.23
CA GLN A 5 11.70 -4.50 31.20
C GLN A 5 10.32 -4.26 30.58
N THR A 6 9.38 -3.93 31.46
CA THR A 6 8.02 -3.65 31.00
C THR A 6 8.00 -2.46 30.05
N CYS A 7 8.80 -1.45 30.34
CA CYS A 7 8.88 -0.27 29.48
C CYS A 7 9.54 -0.59 28.15
N ALA A 8 10.58 -1.42 28.18
CA ALA A 8 11.33 -1.72 26.98
C ALA A 8 10.46 -2.43 25.94
N LEU A 9 9.71 -3.43 26.38
CA LEU A 9 8.87 -4.19 25.46
C LEU A 9 7.75 -3.36 24.87
N PRO A 10 6.98 -2.63 25.67
CA PRO A 10 5.94 -1.77 25.12
C PRO A 10 6.47 -0.70 24.18
N ILE A 11 7.64 -0.16 24.46
CA ILE A 11 8.23 0.86 23.60
C ILE A 11 8.55 0.29 22.25
N LEU A 12 9.14 -0.91 22.18
CA LEU A 12 9.43 -1.54 20.90
C LEU A 12 8.17 -1.86 20.13
N THR A 13 7.16 -2.38 20.81
CA THR A 13 5.89 -2.69 20.19
C THR A 13 5.23 -1.43 19.67
N ALA A 14 5.25 -0.37 20.45
CA ALA A 14 4.66 0.90 20.06
C ALA A 14 5.36 1.47 18.83
N ARG A 15 6.69 1.36 18.79
CA ARG A 15 7.45 1.84 17.65
C ARG A 15 7.07 1.07 16.38
N LYS A 16 7.01 -0.25 16.48
CA LYS A 16 6.63 -1.08 15.35
C LYS A 16 5.23 -0.74 14.87
N LEU A 17 4.33 -0.50 15.81
CA LEU A 17 2.95 -0.12 15.48
C LEU A 17 2.91 1.22 14.77
N ILE A 18 3.64 2.21 15.27
CA ILE A 18 3.71 3.52 14.66
C ILE A 18 4.26 3.42 13.24
N GLU A 19 5.35 2.68 13.07
CA GLU A 19 5.95 2.49 11.75
C GLU A 19 4.99 1.80 10.81
N ALA A 20 4.31 0.76 11.28
CA ALA A 20 3.35 0.05 10.45
C ALA A 20 2.20 0.96 10.04
N ARG A 21 1.71 1.79 10.96
CA ARG A 21 0.63 2.73 10.66
C ARG A 21 1.07 3.78 9.65
N LEU A 22 2.28 4.29 9.78
CA LEU A 22 2.81 5.26 8.83
C LEU A 22 2.95 4.65 7.45
N ASP A 23 3.51 3.45 7.38
CA ASP A 23 3.66 2.76 6.11
C ASP A 23 2.31 2.43 5.49
N ALA A 24 1.37 1.98 6.32
CA ALA A 24 0.02 1.68 5.85
C ALA A 24 -0.66 2.94 5.31
N GLY A 25 -0.51 4.05 6.01
CA GLY A 25 -1.07 5.33 5.55
C GLY A 25 -0.51 5.74 4.20
N ALA A 26 0.79 5.59 4.03
CA ALA A 26 1.45 5.92 2.77
C ALA A 26 0.95 5.01 1.65
N LEU A 27 0.83 3.72 1.93
CA LEU A 27 0.34 2.75 0.94
C LEU A 27 -1.11 3.06 0.56
N LEU A 28 -1.95 3.36 1.54
CA LEU A 28 -3.34 3.72 1.27
C LEU A 28 -3.43 4.96 0.38
N SER A 29 -2.65 5.97 0.70
CA SER A 29 -2.65 7.22 -0.06
C SER A 29 -2.19 6.97 -1.50
N THR A 30 -1.10 6.22 -1.65
CA THR A 30 -0.56 5.89 -2.97
C THR A 30 -1.58 5.09 -3.78
N THR A 31 -2.23 4.12 -3.13
CA THR A 31 -3.22 3.28 -3.80
C THR A 31 -4.41 4.13 -4.28
N GLU A 32 -4.88 5.05 -3.46
CA GLU A 32 -5.99 5.92 -3.85
C GLU A 32 -5.63 6.77 -5.05
N LYS A 33 -4.43 7.32 -5.06
CA LYS A 33 -3.96 8.10 -6.20
C LYS A 33 -3.90 7.24 -7.46
N SER A 34 -3.37 6.04 -7.30
CA SER A 34 -3.27 5.11 -8.42
C SER A 34 -4.64 4.74 -8.97
N LEU A 35 -5.62 4.57 -8.07
CA LEU A 35 -6.99 4.26 -8.49
C LEU A 35 -7.61 5.42 -9.27
N VAL A 36 -7.32 6.65 -8.86
CA VAL A 36 -7.81 7.82 -9.59
C VAL A 36 -7.21 7.85 -10.99
N GLU A 37 -5.92 7.58 -11.10
CA GLU A 37 -5.21 7.64 -12.38
C GLU A 37 -5.51 6.46 -13.27
N GLY A 38 -5.55 5.27 -12.70
CA GLY A 38 -5.59 4.04 -13.49
C GLY A 38 -6.76 3.12 -13.23
N GLY A 39 -7.71 3.54 -12.41
CA GLY A 39 -8.84 2.66 -12.10
C GLY A 39 -9.60 2.22 -13.33
N ARG A 40 -9.66 3.06 -14.36
CA ARG A 40 -10.36 2.72 -15.60
C ARG A 40 -9.60 1.70 -16.43
N LEU A 41 -8.32 1.48 -16.10
CA LEU A 41 -7.47 0.57 -16.87
C LEU A 41 -7.59 -0.88 -16.42
N ILE A 42 -8.27 -1.12 -15.31
CA ILE A 42 -8.38 -2.46 -14.75
C ILE A 42 -9.84 -2.92 -14.78
N ALA A 43 -10.00 -4.24 -14.67
CA ALA A 43 -11.33 -4.84 -14.68
C ALA A 43 -12.06 -4.49 -13.37
N PRO A 44 -13.42 -4.49 -13.41
CA PRO A 44 -14.19 -4.25 -12.18
C PRO A 44 -13.87 -5.21 -11.06
N ASP A 45 -13.54 -6.45 -11.37
CA ASP A 45 -13.17 -7.44 -10.37
C ASP A 45 -11.89 -7.03 -9.66
N ALA A 46 -10.90 -6.56 -10.41
CA ALA A 46 -9.65 -6.10 -9.83
C ALA A 46 -9.88 -4.87 -8.96
N MET A 47 -10.72 -3.96 -9.42
CA MET A 47 -11.07 -2.78 -8.65
C MET A 47 -11.72 -3.17 -7.33
N ALA A 48 -12.66 -4.11 -7.37
CA ALA A 48 -13.34 -4.57 -6.16
C ALA A 48 -12.37 -5.20 -5.17
N ALA A 49 -11.42 -5.99 -5.68
CA ALA A 49 -10.41 -6.62 -4.84
C ALA A 49 -9.53 -5.57 -4.16
N ILE A 50 -9.14 -4.55 -4.90
CA ILE A 50 -8.32 -3.47 -4.34
C ILE A 50 -9.09 -2.71 -3.27
N ARG A 51 -10.33 -2.39 -3.53
CA ARG A 51 -11.16 -1.67 -2.56
C ARG A 51 -11.37 -2.48 -1.30
N ALA A 52 -11.58 -3.78 -1.44
CA ALA A 52 -11.72 -4.66 -0.27
C ALA A 52 -10.43 -4.69 0.54
N ALA A 53 -9.29 -4.76 -0.13
CA ALA A 53 -7.99 -4.77 0.55
C ALA A 53 -7.72 -3.43 1.23
N VAL A 54 -8.11 -2.32 0.59
CA VAL A 54 -7.99 -0.99 1.19
C VAL A 54 -8.80 -0.92 2.47
N ALA A 55 -10.04 -1.39 2.43
CA ALA A 55 -10.90 -1.37 3.61
C ALA A 55 -10.33 -2.23 4.73
N ALA A 56 -9.80 -3.41 4.38
CA ALA A 56 -9.20 -4.30 5.37
C ALA A 56 -7.97 -3.66 6.02
N LEU A 57 -7.13 -3.00 5.22
CA LEU A 57 -5.95 -2.34 5.74
C LEU A 57 -6.34 -1.16 6.62
N ALA A 58 -7.30 -0.37 6.19
CA ALA A 58 -7.76 0.78 6.98
C ALA A 58 -8.27 0.32 8.35
N SER A 59 -9.00 -0.79 8.37
CA SER A 59 -9.48 -1.37 9.62
C SER A 59 -8.34 -1.86 10.50
N ALA A 60 -7.38 -2.56 9.90
CA ALA A 60 -6.22 -3.06 10.65
C ALA A 60 -5.36 -1.93 11.19
N LYS A 61 -5.27 -0.84 10.44
CA LYS A 61 -4.49 0.33 10.84
C LYS A 61 -5.00 0.91 12.15
N ASP A 62 -6.30 0.82 12.39
CA ASP A 62 -6.90 1.30 13.63
C ASP A 62 -6.67 0.34 14.79
N GLY A 63 -6.21 -0.86 14.53
CA GLY A 63 -5.92 -1.84 15.56
C GLY A 63 -4.55 -1.62 16.18
N ASN A 64 -4.18 -2.53 17.06
CA ASN A 64 -2.93 -2.41 17.82
C ASN A 64 -1.94 -3.51 17.49
N ASP A 65 -2.11 -4.20 16.37
CA ASP A 65 -1.26 -5.30 16.00
C ASP A 65 -0.46 -4.95 14.74
N PRO A 66 0.83 -4.63 14.87
CA PRO A 66 1.62 -4.29 13.70
C PRO A 66 1.73 -5.42 12.69
N LYS A 67 1.68 -6.67 13.15
CA LYS A 67 1.74 -7.81 12.23
C LYS A 67 0.49 -7.87 11.37
N ALA A 68 -0.67 -7.60 11.97
CA ALA A 68 -1.93 -7.57 11.22
C ALA A 68 -1.90 -6.46 10.17
N ILE A 69 -1.37 -5.30 10.54
CA ILE A 69 -1.26 -4.18 9.61
C ILE A 69 -0.37 -4.58 8.44
N ARG A 70 0.79 -5.18 8.71
CA ARG A 70 1.71 -5.60 7.66
C ARG A 70 1.10 -6.66 6.76
N ALA A 71 0.34 -7.59 7.34
CA ALA A 71 -0.33 -8.63 6.55
C ALA A 71 -1.36 -8.01 5.59
N ARG A 72 -2.12 -7.05 6.08
CA ARG A 72 -3.10 -6.37 5.22
C ARG A 72 -2.42 -5.53 4.14
N MET A 73 -1.26 -4.96 4.46
CA MET A 73 -0.48 -4.23 3.46
C MET A 73 -0.05 -5.16 2.33
N ALA A 74 0.42 -6.36 2.67
CA ALA A 74 0.82 -7.33 1.66
C ALA A 74 -0.37 -7.74 0.79
N ASP A 75 -1.53 -7.93 1.40
CA ASP A 75 -2.74 -8.26 0.66
C ASP A 75 -3.10 -7.15 -0.33
N LEU A 76 -2.98 -5.89 0.11
CA LEU A 76 -3.28 -4.76 -0.76
C LEU A 76 -2.29 -4.68 -1.89
N GLU A 77 -1.01 -4.89 -1.60
CA GLU A 77 0.00 -4.86 -2.65
C GLU A 77 -0.26 -5.92 -3.71
N GLN A 78 -0.67 -7.10 -3.29
CA GLN A 78 -1.03 -8.15 -4.24
C GLN A 78 -2.27 -7.79 -5.04
N ALA A 79 -3.30 -7.27 -4.36
CA ALA A 79 -4.53 -6.89 -5.04
C ALA A 79 -4.28 -5.76 -6.03
N ALA A 80 -3.33 -4.89 -5.74
CA ALA A 80 -3.02 -3.75 -6.59
C ALA A 80 -2.07 -4.08 -7.74
N GLN A 81 -1.58 -5.30 -7.81
CA GLN A 81 -0.67 -5.70 -8.90
C GLN A 81 -1.22 -5.40 -10.29
N PRO A 82 -2.47 -5.79 -10.60
CA PRO A 82 -3.01 -5.47 -11.93
C PRO A 82 -3.04 -3.97 -12.20
N LEU A 83 -3.33 -3.19 -11.16
CA LEU A 83 -3.35 -1.74 -11.29
C LEU A 83 -1.96 -1.20 -11.58
N SER A 84 -0.95 -1.69 -10.86
CA SER A 84 0.44 -1.28 -11.08
C SER A 84 0.89 -1.62 -12.48
N VAL A 85 0.58 -2.82 -12.95
CA VAL A 85 0.94 -3.26 -14.29
C VAL A 85 0.24 -2.39 -15.33
N ALA A 86 -1.05 -2.13 -15.13
CA ALA A 86 -1.81 -1.30 -16.07
C ALA A 86 -1.26 0.12 -16.13
N LEU A 87 -0.90 0.70 -14.98
CA LEU A 87 -0.34 2.03 -14.95
C LEU A 87 1.03 2.08 -15.61
N LEU A 88 1.85 1.06 -15.36
CA LEU A 88 3.16 0.99 -15.99
C LEU A 88 3.04 0.86 -17.50
N ASP A 89 2.14 0.00 -17.95
CA ASP A 89 1.90 -0.19 -19.38
C ASP A 89 1.42 1.10 -20.03
N ASP A 90 0.50 1.79 -19.38
CA ASP A 90 -0.01 3.06 -19.88
C ASP A 90 1.10 4.10 -19.94
N SER A 91 1.94 4.16 -18.90
CA SER A 91 3.08 5.08 -18.88
C SER A 91 4.07 4.78 -19.98
N LEU A 92 4.32 3.51 -20.23
CA LEU A 92 5.23 3.11 -21.30
C LEU A 92 4.69 3.53 -22.66
N LYS A 93 3.40 3.33 -22.88
CA LYS A 93 2.78 3.74 -24.13
C LYS A 93 2.89 5.23 -24.35
N ARG A 94 2.62 6.00 -23.29
CA ARG A 94 2.76 7.45 -23.36
C ARG A 94 4.20 7.87 -23.52
N GLY A 95 5.12 7.19 -22.81
CA GLY A 95 6.53 7.49 -22.90
C GLY A 95 7.08 7.22 -24.27
N LEU A 96 6.66 6.12 -24.88
CA LEU A 96 7.08 5.79 -26.23
C LEU A 96 6.61 6.86 -27.20
N ALA A 97 5.36 7.27 -27.05
CA ALA A 97 4.81 8.32 -27.91
C ALA A 97 5.56 9.63 -27.70
N GLY A 98 5.96 9.92 -26.48
CA GLY A 98 6.66 11.14 -26.15
C GLY A 98 8.15 11.05 -26.15
N LYS A 99 8.70 9.88 -26.49
CA LYS A 99 10.14 9.64 -26.54
C LYS A 99 10.83 9.71 -25.19
N LYS A 100 10.05 9.58 -24.14
CA LYS A 100 10.62 9.67 -22.79
C LYS A 100 11.48 8.48 -22.44
N VAL A 101 11.29 7.38 -23.13
CA VAL A 101 12.06 6.18 -22.84
C VAL A 101 13.56 6.44 -23.02
N SER A 102 13.92 7.17 -24.05
CA SER A 102 15.34 7.46 -24.28
C SER A 102 15.92 8.35 -23.19
N GLU A 103 15.10 9.15 -22.55
CA GLU A 103 15.56 10.02 -21.48
C GLU A 103 15.79 9.25 -20.19
N LEU A 104 15.17 8.10 -20.06
CA LEU A 104 15.32 7.29 -18.85
C LEU A 104 16.62 6.51 -18.82
N THR A 105 17.28 6.38 -19.94
CA THR A 105 18.56 5.70 -20.02
C THR A 105 19.77 6.64 -19.98
#